data_126663762d19381e4361b7d14134c276
#
_entry.id   126663762d19381e4361b7d14134c276
#
_cell.length_a   1.000
_cell.length_b   1.000
_cell.length_c   1.000
_cell.angle_alpha   90.00
_cell.angle_beta   90.00
_cell.angle_gamma   90.00
#
_symmetry.space_group_name_H-M   'P 1'
#
loop_
_entity.id
_entity.type
_entity.pdbx_description
1 polymer ?
#
loop_
_entity_poly.entity_id
_entity_poly.type
_entity_poly.pdbx_seq_one_letter_code
_entity_poly.pdbx_strand_id
1 'polypeptide(L)'
;MKTYQTFVTEKKGDTAVFTFGRFNPPTVGHEKLVTAVQNVARSKGGEYFVYPSHSQDPKKNPLSQPQKIKYMRKMFPKHKKNIASSMGKNALDVAVEIYDKGFTNLVMVVGSD
;
A
#
# COMPACT_ATOMS: atom_id res chain seq x y z
N MET A 1 -19.97 -1.98 7.91
CA MET A 1 -18.68 -2.68 7.87
C MET A 1 -17.97 -2.36 6.56
N LYS A 2 -16.72 -2.00 6.63
CA LYS A 2 -15.94 -1.72 5.44
C LYS A 2 -15.53 -3.03 4.77
N THR A 3 -15.61 -3.06 3.45
CA THR A 3 -15.10 -4.17 2.68
C THR A 3 -13.85 -3.74 1.93
N TYR A 4 -13.03 -4.69 1.57
CA TYR A 4 -11.81 -4.45 0.81
C TYR A 4 -11.84 -5.27 -0.46
N GLN A 5 -11.45 -4.66 -1.56
CA GLN A 5 -11.39 -5.34 -2.85
C GLN A 5 -9.97 -5.83 -3.08
N THR A 6 -9.85 -7.02 -3.64
CA THR A 6 -8.58 -7.65 -3.91
C THR A 6 -8.47 -7.98 -5.39
N PHE A 7 -7.37 -7.53 -6.02
CA PHE A 7 -7.08 -7.81 -7.42
C PHE A 7 -5.84 -8.69 -7.47
N VAL A 8 -5.94 -9.81 -8.15
CA VAL A 8 -4.89 -10.84 -8.16
C VAL A 8 -4.41 -11.10 -9.58
N THR A 9 -3.08 -11.13 -9.75
CA THR A 9 -2.46 -11.67 -10.95
C THR A 9 -2.16 -13.15 -10.70
N GLU A 10 -2.58 -14.03 -11.60
CA GLU A 10 -2.46 -15.47 -11.38
C GLU A 10 -1.19 -16.03 -11.98
N LYS A 11 -0.06 -15.80 -11.31
CA LYS A 11 1.21 -16.40 -11.67
C LYS A 11 1.79 -17.14 -10.47
N LYS A 12 2.54 -18.19 -10.72
CA LYS A 12 3.26 -18.90 -9.66
C LYS A 12 4.52 -18.13 -9.31
N GLY A 13 4.89 -18.12 -8.03
CA GLY A 13 6.09 -17.46 -7.53
C GLY A 13 5.82 -16.73 -6.24
N ASP A 14 6.75 -15.86 -5.86
CA ASP A 14 6.62 -15.08 -4.63
C ASP A 14 5.47 -14.09 -4.75
N THR A 15 4.72 -13.96 -3.66
CA THR A 15 3.54 -13.11 -3.61
C THR A 15 3.86 -11.80 -2.88
N ALA A 16 3.44 -10.69 -3.47
CA ALA A 16 3.47 -9.38 -2.84
C ALA A 16 2.04 -8.84 -2.78
N VAL A 17 1.63 -8.44 -1.60
CA VAL A 17 0.33 -7.81 -1.37
C VAL A 17 0.59 -6.34 -1.10
N PHE A 18 -0.09 -5.45 -1.79
CA PHE A 18 0.17 -4.03 -1.64
C PHE A 18 -1.10 -3.22 -1.67
N THR A 19 -0.99 -2.01 -1.14
CA THR A 19 -2.00 -0.97 -1.31
C THR A 19 -1.31 0.31 -1.73
N PHE A 20 -2.02 1.11 -2.50
CA PHE A 20 -1.54 2.38 -2.99
C PHE A 20 -2.64 3.41 -2.79
N GLY A 21 -2.32 4.51 -2.13
CA GLY A 21 -3.34 5.51 -1.83
C GLY A 21 -2.74 6.86 -1.48
N ARG A 22 -3.61 7.84 -1.36
CA ARG A 22 -3.19 9.23 -1.08
C ARG A 22 -2.69 9.41 0.35
N PHE A 23 -3.38 8.84 1.33
CA PHE A 23 -3.04 8.97 2.75
C PHE A 23 -2.76 10.43 3.14
N ASN A 24 -3.68 11.31 2.81
CA ASN A 24 -3.44 12.72 3.04
C ASN A 24 -4.63 13.43 3.67
N PRO A 25 -4.56 13.67 4.96
CA PRO A 25 -3.48 13.16 5.83
C PRO A 25 -3.73 11.69 6.18
N PRO A 26 -2.70 10.94 6.60
CA PRO A 26 -2.92 9.60 7.16
C PRO A 26 -3.78 9.72 8.41
N THR A 27 -4.72 8.81 8.59
CA THR A 27 -5.61 8.79 9.75
C THR A 27 -5.59 7.43 10.41
N VAL A 28 -6.06 7.37 11.67
CA VAL A 28 -6.15 6.09 12.37
C VAL A 28 -7.06 5.09 11.63
N GLY A 29 -8.03 5.61 10.87
CA GLY A 29 -8.87 4.74 10.03
C GLY A 29 -8.11 3.99 8.97
N HIS A 30 -6.99 4.54 8.50
CA HIS A 30 -6.14 3.87 7.53
C HIS A 30 -5.44 2.63 8.09
N GLU A 31 -5.32 2.52 9.41
CA GLU A 31 -4.72 1.34 10.03
C GLU A 31 -5.50 0.07 9.69
N LYS A 32 -6.82 0.18 9.58
CA LYS A 32 -7.65 -0.97 9.19
C LYS A 32 -7.30 -1.47 7.80
N LEU A 33 -7.07 -0.54 6.87
CA LEU A 33 -6.64 -0.90 5.52
C LEU A 33 -5.27 -1.57 5.54
N VAL A 34 -4.31 -0.99 6.25
CA VAL A 34 -2.97 -1.53 6.35
C VAL A 34 -2.99 -2.92 6.99
N THR A 35 -3.80 -3.10 8.04
CA THR A 35 -3.97 -4.40 8.68
C THR A 35 -4.61 -5.42 7.74
N ALA A 36 -5.57 -4.99 6.91
CA ALA A 36 -6.16 -5.87 5.91
C ALA A 36 -5.12 -6.34 4.90
N VAL A 37 -4.24 -5.44 4.46
CA VAL A 37 -3.14 -5.79 3.55
C VAL A 37 -2.23 -6.86 4.19
N GLN A 38 -1.86 -6.67 5.45
CA GLN A 38 -1.06 -7.63 6.19
C GLN A 38 -1.76 -8.99 6.30
N ASN A 39 -3.04 -8.99 6.61
CA ASN A 39 -3.81 -10.24 6.77
C ASN A 39 -3.90 -11.01 5.45
N VAL A 40 -4.11 -10.32 4.34
CA VAL A 40 -4.13 -10.95 3.02
C VAL A 40 -2.75 -11.56 2.72
N ALA A 41 -1.68 -10.83 3.03
CA ALA A 41 -0.33 -11.34 2.83
C ALA A 41 -0.07 -12.61 3.64
N ARG A 42 -0.50 -12.64 4.90
CA ARG A 42 -0.37 -13.81 5.75
C ARG A 42 -1.10 -15.01 5.17
N SER A 43 -2.32 -14.80 4.69
CA SER A 43 -3.13 -15.90 4.14
C SER A 43 -2.51 -16.48 2.87
N LYS A 44 -1.71 -15.70 2.16
CA LYS A 44 -1.08 -16.12 0.90
C LYS A 44 0.41 -16.47 1.06
N GLY A 45 0.94 -16.34 2.28
CA GLY A 45 2.35 -16.60 2.54
C GLY A 45 3.28 -15.63 1.85
N GLY A 46 2.84 -14.37 1.67
CA GLY A 46 3.59 -13.36 0.94
C GLY A 46 4.04 -12.18 1.80
N GLU A 47 4.72 -11.26 1.16
CA GLU A 47 5.11 -9.99 1.78
C GLU A 47 4.08 -8.92 1.46
N TYR A 48 4.04 -7.86 2.28
CA TYR A 48 3.12 -6.76 2.02
C TYR A 48 3.84 -5.41 2.01
N PHE A 49 3.25 -4.48 1.26
CA PHE A 49 3.79 -3.13 1.09
C PHE A 49 2.66 -2.12 1.10
N VAL A 50 2.95 -0.97 1.70
CA VAL A 50 2.02 0.16 1.71
C VAL A 50 2.73 1.33 1.05
N TYR A 51 2.18 1.82 -0.05
CA TYR A 51 2.79 2.89 -0.84
C TYR A 51 1.88 4.12 -0.85
N PRO A 52 2.26 5.20 -0.18
CA PRO A 52 1.57 6.48 -0.35
C PRO A 52 1.84 7.04 -1.74
N SER A 53 0.85 7.73 -2.30
CA SER A 53 1.00 8.34 -3.62
C SER A 53 1.88 9.58 -3.57
N HIS A 54 2.37 9.99 -4.75
CA HIS A 54 3.08 11.25 -4.93
C HIS A 54 2.15 12.45 -5.09
N SER A 55 0.85 12.21 -5.20
CA SER A 55 -0.11 13.31 -5.41
C SER A 55 -0.02 14.33 -4.27
N GLN A 56 -0.01 15.58 -4.63
CA GLN A 56 0.12 16.69 -3.69
C GLN A 56 -0.69 17.88 -4.18
N ASP A 57 -1.47 18.47 -3.28
CA ASP A 57 -2.30 19.64 -3.55
C ASP A 57 -2.25 20.53 -2.31
N PRO A 58 -1.87 21.81 -2.41
CA PRO A 58 -1.71 22.67 -1.23
C PRO A 58 -2.94 22.75 -0.33
N LYS A 59 -4.13 22.56 -0.88
CA LYS A 59 -5.37 22.68 -0.11
C LYS A 59 -5.91 21.34 0.38
N LYS A 60 -5.88 20.33 -0.48
CA LYS A 60 -6.53 19.03 -0.19
C LYS A 60 -5.55 17.90 0.07
N ASN A 61 -4.34 18.01 -0.43
CA ASN A 61 -3.34 16.95 -0.39
C ASN A 61 -1.95 17.59 -0.21
N PRO A 62 -1.69 18.29 0.90
CA PRO A 62 -0.48 19.09 1.06
C PRO A 62 0.79 18.29 1.32
N LEU A 63 0.67 17.02 1.73
CA LEU A 63 1.84 16.24 2.13
C LEU A 63 2.54 15.61 0.93
N SER A 64 3.87 15.75 0.88
CA SER A 64 4.70 15.02 -0.07
C SER A 64 4.76 13.55 0.32
N GLN A 65 5.19 12.69 -0.62
CA GLN A 65 5.33 11.26 -0.31
C GLN A 65 6.26 11.00 0.90
N PRO A 66 7.46 11.62 0.99
CA PRO A 66 8.31 11.41 2.16
C PRO A 66 7.64 11.82 3.47
N GLN A 67 6.86 12.90 3.47
CA GLN A 67 6.13 13.34 4.65
C GLN A 67 5.04 12.34 5.03
N LYS A 68 4.30 11.84 4.05
CA LYS A 68 3.27 10.82 4.27
C LYS A 68 3.89 9.57 4.91
N ILE A 69 5.00 9.11 4.37
CA ILE A 69 5.70 7.93 4.90
C ILE A 69 6.12 8.16 6.35
N LYS A 70 6.69 9.31 6.63
CA LYS A 70 7.13 9.65 7.98
C LYS A 70 5.98 9.60 8.98
N TYR A 71 4.85 10.23 8.66
CA TYR A 71 3.68 10.24 9.53
C TYR A 71 3.09 8.85 9.68
N MET A 72 2.97 8.10 8.59
CA MET A 72 2.40 6.76 8.63
C MET A 72 3.24 5.81 9.47
N ARG A 73 4.55 5.91 9.40
CA ARG A 73 5.45 5.08 10.21
C ARG A 73 5.31 5.39 11.70
N LYS A 74 5.00 6.64 12.04
CA LYS A 74 4.73 7.02 13.42
C LYS A 74 3.37 6.55 13.90
N MET A 75 2.36 6.65 13.03
CA MET A 75 0.99 6.27 13.36
C MET A 75 0.81 4.76 13.41
N PHE A 76 1.53 4.04 12.56
CA PHE A 76 1.38 2.59 12.41
C PHE A 76 2.73 1.89 12.63
N PRO A 77 3.27 1.94 13.86
CA PRO A 77 4.62 1.41 14.10
C PRO A 77 4.74 -0.09 13.85
N LYS A 78 3.65 -0.84 13.95
CA LYS A 78 3.65 -2.27 13.63
C LYS A 78 3.90 -2.55 12.15
N HIS A 79 3.64 -1.57 11.29
CA HIS A 79 3.76 -1.69 9.84
C HIS A 79 4.92 -0.87 9.28
N LYS A 80 5.75 -0.33 10.15
CA LYS A 80 6.82 0.60 9.82
C LYS A 80 7.71 0.13 8.67
N LYS A 81 8.10 -1.14 8.69
CA LYS A 81 9.00 -1.71 7.68
C LYS A 81 8.34 -1.89 6.32
N ASN A 82 7.01 -1.91 6.29
CA ASN A 82 6.25 -2.21 5.09
C ASN A 82 5.66 -0.96 4.43
N ILE A 83 5.77 0.17 5.08
CA ILE A 83 5.41 1.47 4.52
C ILE A 83 6.64 2.01 3.79
N ALA A 84 6.55 2.12 2.47
CA ALA A 84 7.74 2.38 1.66
C ALA A 84 7.48 3.43 0.57
N SER A 85 8.56 3.93 0.00
CA SER A 85 8.49 4.84 -1.13
C SER A 85 8.39 4.06 -2.44
N SER A 86 7.80 4.68 -3.44
CA SER A 86 7.74 4.16 -4.79
C SER A 86 7.98 5.30 -5.78
N MET A 87 8.39 4.97 -6.98
CA MET A 87 8.52 5.94 -8.06
C MET A 87 7.24 6.03 -8.88
N GLY A 88 6.36 5.05 -8.75
CA GLY A 88 5.13 4.97 -9.51
C GLY A 88 4.14 6.07 -9.15
N LYS A 89 3.49 6.63 -10.17
CA LYS A 89 2.50 7.69 -10.01
C LYS A 89 1.08 7.16 -9.86
N ASN A 90 0.87 5.91 -10.19
CA ASN A 90 -0.43 5.25 -10.08
C ASN A 90 -0.23 3.78 -9.68
N ALA A 91 -1.34 3.09 -9.43
CA ALA A 91 -1.29 1.71 -8.95
C ALA A 91 -0.62 0.76 -9.94
N LEU A 92 -0.82 0.98 -11.24
CA LEU A 92 -0.22 0.11 -12.25
C LEU A 92 1.31 0.27 -12.27
N ASP A 93 1.80 1.50 -12.18
CA ASP A 93 3.24 1.76 -12.11
C ASP A 93 3.86 1.10 -10.89
N VAL A 94 3.17 1.16 -9.75
CA VAL A 94 3.65 0.54 -8.51
C VAL A 94 3.67 -0.99 -8.66
N ALA A 95 2.67 -1.56 -9.32
CA ALA A 95 2.63 -2.99 -9.58
C ALA A 95 3.82 -3.44 -10.43
N VAL A 96 4.19 -2.65 -11.45
CA VAL A 96 5.35 -2.93 -12.28
C VAL A 96 6.64 -2.88 -11.45
N GLU A 97 6.79 -1.89 -10.57
CA GLU A 97 7.94 -1.81 -9.68
C GLU A 97 8.08 -3.05 -8.80
N ILE A 98 6.96 -3.53 -8.25
CA ILE A 98 6.95 -4.72 -7.39
C ILE A 98 7.33 -5.95 -8.21
N TYR A 99 6.78 -6.08 -9.40
CA TYR A 99 7.11 -7.17 -10.30
C TYR A 99 8.61 -7.19 -10.62
N ASP A 100 9.19 -6.03 -10.87
CA ASP A 100 10.61 -5.90 -11.17
C ASP A 100 11.51 -6.27 -10.00
N LYS A 101 10.98 -6.28 -8.78
CA LYS A 101 11.70 -6.75 -7.59
C LYS A 101 11.74 -8.28 -7.48
N GLY A 102 11.05 -8.98 -8.36
CA GLY A 102 11.05 -10.44 -8.40
C GLY A 102 9.76 -11.10 -7.93
N PHE A 103 8.76 -10.32 -7.54
CA PHE A 103 7.47 -10.88 -7.16
C PHE A 103 6.65 -11.19 -8.40
N THR A 104 6.19 -12.42 -8.52
CA THR A 104 5.43 -12.87 -9.68
C THR A 104 3.94 -12.94 -9.44
N ASN A 105 3.50 -12.96 -8.19
CA ASN A 105 2.09 -12.86 -7.81
C ASN A 105 1.86 -11.53 -7.13
N LEU A 106 1.01 -10.70 -7.70
CA LEU A 106 0.70 -9.39 -7.15
C LEU A 106 -0.76 -9.34 -6.74
N VAL A 107 -1.01 -8.90 -5.52
CA VAL A 107 -2.34 -8.73 -4.97
C VAL A 107 -2.48 -7.30 -4.50
N MET A 108 -3.44 -6.57 -5.04
CA MET A 108 -3.72 -5.21 -4.61
C MET A 108 -4.96 -5.19 -3.74
N VAL A 109 -4.85 -4.56 -2.59
CA VAL A 109 -5.98 -4.37 -1.67
C VAL A 109 -6.36 -2.90 -1.69
N VAL A 110 -7.62 -2.62 -1.93
CA VAL A 110 -8.15 -1.25 -1.93
C VAL A 110 -9.27 -1.14 -0.93
N GLY A 111 -9.35 0.02 -0.28
CA GLY A 111 -10.46 0.32 0.60
C GLY A 111 -11.70 0.64 -0.23
N SER A 112 -12.84 0.13 0.18
CA SER A 112 -14.12 0.51 -0.43
C SER A 112 -14.88 1.39 0.55
N ASP A 113 -15.19 2.58 0.14
CA ASP A 113 -15.99 3.52 0.91
C ASP A 113 -17.38 3.65 0.33
#